data_a75ea7f38e8c6e58b38645c5745ccad9
#
_entry.id   a75ea7f38e8c6e58b38645c5745ccad9
#
_cell.length_a   1.000
_cell.length_b   1.000
_cell.length_c   1.000
_cell.angle_alpha   90.00
_cell.angle_beta   90.00
_cell.angle_gamma   90.00
#
_symmetry.space_group_name_H-M   'P 1'
#
loop_
_entity.id
_entity.type
_entity.pdbx_description
1 polymer ?
#
loop_
_entity_poly.entity_id
_entity_poly.type
_entity_poly.pdbx_seq_one_letter_code
_entity_poly.pdbx_strand_id
1 'polypeptide(L)'
;MTGPVLDPNYDPRSDGAMREAGARSVRPRHAATLIVVRRDGPQPRLLMGRRNKGHSFMPGKWVFPGGRIDRSDFVAPAAGDLRPEVATKLQLTARHASPLLPRALGLAAIRETFE
;
A
#
# COMPACT_ATOMS: atom_id res chain seq x y z
N MET A 1 -20.29 -15.12 12.60
CA MET A 1 -19.51 -14.53 11.50
C MET A 1 -18.11 -15.09 11.56
N THR A 2 -17.77 -15.95 10.63
CA THR A 2 -16.42 -16.48 10.51
C THR A 2 -15.60 -15.46 9.72
N GLY A 3 -14.72 -14.73 10.42
CA GLY A 3 -13.64 -14.01 9.76
C GLY A 3 -12.68 -14.99 9.07
N PRO A 4 -11.76 -14.52 8.21
CA PRO A 4 -10.74 -15.39 7.64
C PRO A 4 -10.02 -16.08 8.79
N VAL A 5 -10.02 -17.43 8.77
CA VAL A 5 -9.23 -18.21 9.70
C VAL A 5 -7.78 -17.96 9.33
N LEU A 6 -7.08 -17.20 10.16
CA LEU A 6 -5.63 -17.08 10.03
C LEU A 6 -5.05 -18.47 10.29
N ASP A 7 -4.23 -18.94 9.36
CA ASP A 7 -3.46 -20.16 9.55
C ASP A 7 -2.66 -20.05 10.86
N PRO A 8 -2.91 -20.89 11.87
CA PRO A 8 -2.19 -20.81 13.14
C PRO A 8 -0.68 -21.02 12.99
N ASN A 9 -0.24 -21.59 11.87
CA ASN A 9 1.16 -21.82 11.54
C ASN A 9 1.73 -20.73 10.60
N TYR A 10 0.96 -19.66 10.30
CA TYR A 10 1.45 -18.60 9.45
C TYR A 10 2.60 -17.84 10.12
N ASP A 11 3.77 -17.91 9.51
CA ASP A 11 4.92 -17.09 9.90
C ASP A 11 5.08 -15.94 8.89
N PRO A 12 4.78 -14.72 9.29
CA PRO A 12 4.93 -13.56 8.39
C PRO A 12 6.38 -13.35 7.91
N ARG A 13 7.36 -13.94 8.59
CA ARG A 13 8.76 -13.90 8.15
C ARG A 13 9.03 -14.82 6.97
N SER A 14 8.21 -15.84 6.77
CA SER A 14 8.34 -16.77 5.65
C SER A 14 7.99 -16.14 4.31
N ASP A 15 7.13 -15.14 4.29
CA ASP A 15 6.75 -14.41 3.06
C ASP A 15 7.93 -13.64 2.44
N GLY A 16 8.94 -13.33 3.25
CA GLY A 16 10.19 -12.71 2.79
C GLY A 16 11.34 -13.68 2.56
N ALA A 17 11.18 -14.95 2.96
CA ALA A 17 12.28 -15.91 3.04
C ALA A 17 12.61 -16.60 1.71
N MET A 18 11.79 -16.45 0.67
CA MET A 18 12.10 -16.97 -0.67
C MET A 18 12.92 -15.98 -1.50
N ARG A 19 13.95 -15.40 -0.90
CA ARG A 19 15.00 -14.78 -1.69
C ARG A 19 15.91 -15.89 -2.19
N GLU A 20 15.88 -16.12 -3.49
CA GLU A 20 16.91 -16.94 -4.14
C GLU A 20 18.30 -16.45 -3.70
N ALA A 21 19.15 -17.39 -3.31
CA ALA A 21 20.53 -17.08 -2.98
C ALA A 21 21.17 -16.36 -4.19
N GLY A 22 21.57 -15.09 -4.00
CA GLY A 22 22.12 -14.24 -5.06
C GLY A 22 21.19 -13.14 -5.60
N ALA A 23 19.93 -13.07 -5.14
CA ALA A 23 19.05 -11.96 -5.49
C ALA A 23 19.59 -10.63 -4.93
N ARG A 24 19.78 -9.64 -5.79
CA ARG A 24 20.17 -8.29 -5.36
C ARG A 24 19.15 -7.73 -4.39
N SER A 25 19.61 -7.23 -3.27
CA SER A 25 18.75 -6.52 -2.30
C SER A 25 18.10 -5.32 -2.99
N VAL A 26 16.77 -5.36 -3.13
CA VAL A 26 16.02 -4.23 -3.65
C VAL A 26 15.89 -3.18 -2.55
N ARG A 27 16.36 -1.96 -2.82
CA ARG A 27 16.23 -0.85 -1.88
C ARG A 27 14.75 -0.52 -1.67
N PRO A 28 14.27 -0.47 -0.42
CA PRO A 28 12.89 -0.07 -0.14
C PRO A 28 12.57 1.31 -0.73
N ARG A 29 11.39 1.45 -1.28
CA ARG A 29 10.88 2.71 -1.84
C ARG A 29 9.58 3.07 -1.17
N HIS A 30 9.28 4.36 -1.11
CA HIS A 30 8.00 4.82 -0.62
C HIS A 30 6.87 4.31 -1.51
N ALA A 31 5.86 3.76 -0.88
CA ALA A 31 4.66 3.24 -1.51
C ALA A 31 3.46 3.51 -0.62
N ALA A 32 2.28 3.52 -1.21
CA ALA A 32 1.05 3.76 -0.50
C ALA A 32 -0.03 2.77 -0.92
N THR A 33 -0.88 2.43 0.03
CA THR A 33 -2.02 1.53 -0.17
C THR A 33 -3.28 2.25 0.29
N LEU A 34 -4.36 2.09 -0.47
CA LEU A 34 -5.67 2.62 -0.14
C LEU A 34 -6.59 1.48 0.30
N ILE A 35 -7.19 1.62 1.47
CA ILE A 35 -8.23 0.70 1.95
C ILE A 35 -9.58 1.33 1.65
N VAL A 36 -10.25 0.81 0.62
CA VAL A 36 -11.59 1.27 0.23
C VAL A 36 -12.63 0.41 0.90
N VAL A 37 -13.47 1.03 1.71
CA VAL A 37 -14.51 0.34 2.49
C VAL A 37 -15.89 0.74 1.98
N ARG A 38 -16.68 -0.24 1.61
CA ARG A 38 -18.09 -0.08 1.25
C ARG A 38 -18.95 -0.47 2.43
N ARG A 39 -19.84 0.42 2.87
CA ARG A 39 -20.69 0.25 4.08
C ARG A 39 -22.19 0.34 3.82
N ASP A 40 -22.63 0.11 2.60
CA ASP A 40 -24.05 0.21 2.20
C ASP A 40 -24.81 -1.12 2.33
N GLY A 41 -24.20 -2.14 2.87
CA GLY A 41 -24.78 -3.46 3.09
C GLY A 41 -24.72 -3.89 4.56
N PRO A 42 -25.22 -5.10 4.88
CA PRO A 42 -25.24 -5.63 6.25
C PRO A 42 -23.83 -5.85 6.83
N GLN A 43 -22.83 -5.96 5.96
CA GLN A 43 -21.42 -6.12 6.36
C GLN A 43 -20.55 -5.18 5.53
N PRO A 44 -19.50 -4.60 6.13
CA PRO A 44 -18.54 -3.83 5.38
C PRO A 44 -17.79 -4.73 4.37
N ARG A 45 -17.56 -4.19 3.18
CA ARG A 45 -16.79 -4.83 2.12
C ARG A 45 -15.54 -4.03 1.84
N LEU A 46 -14.46 -4.73 1.54
CA LEU A 46 -13.17 -4.14 1.19
C LEU A 46 -12.87 -4.41 -0.30
N LEU A 47 -12.38 -3.40 -0.97
CA LEU A 47 -11.87 -3.55 -2.34
C LEU A 47 -10.49 -4.21 -2.28
N MET A 48 -10.38 -5.37 -2.91
CA MET A 48 -9.10 -6.08 -3.06
C MET A 48 -8.96 -6.57 -4.49
N GLY A 49 -7.72 -6.60 -4.98
CA GLY A 49 -7.36 -7.18 -6.26
C GLY A 49 -6.46 -8.39 -6.07
N ARG A 50 -6.52 -9.32 -7.01
CA ARG A 50 -5.59 -10.44 -7.05
C ARG A 50 -4.45 -10.10 -8.00
N ARG A 51 -3.21 -10.21 -7.53
CA ARG A 51 -2.03 -10.01 -8.38
C ARG A 51 -1.97 -11.08 -9.44
N ASN A 52 -1.65 -10.66 -10.67
CA ASN A 52 -1.40 -11.59 -11.76
C ASN A 52 -0.21 -12.48 -11.40
N LYS A 53 -0.29 -13.77 -11.79
CA LYS A 53 0.79 -14.75 -11.57
C LYS A 53 2.12 -14.36 -12.26
N GLY A 54 2.08 -13.50 -13.27
CA GLY A 54 3.25 -12.96 -13.96
C GLY A 54 3.97 -11.81 -13.23
N HIS A 55 3.43 -11.30 -12.11
CA HIS A 55 4.11 -10.26 -11.33
C HIS A 55 5.36 -10.80 -10.63
N SER A 56 6.45 -10.03 -10.68
CA SER A 56 7.71 -10.36 -10.01
C SER A 56 7.63 -10.28 -8.48
N PHE A 57 6.65 -9.56 -7.95
CA PHE A 57 6.45 -9.37 -6.51
C PHE A 57 5.10 -9.94 -6.08
N MET A 58 5.12 -10.90 -5.15
CA MET A 58 3.96 -11.56 -4.55
C MET A 58 2.89 -11.98 -5.58
N PRO A 59 3.24 -12.84 -6.57
CA PRO A 59 2.30 -13.27 -7.61
C PRO A 59 1.12 -14.06 -7.01
N GLY A 60 -0.07 -13.86 -7.56
CA GLY A 60 -1.28 -14.59 -7.16
C GLY A 60 -1.86 -14.22 -5.78
N LYS A 61 -1.28 -13.27 -5.07
CA LYS A 61 -1.77 -12.80 -3.76
C LYS A 61 -2.89 -11.78 -3.90
N TRP A 62 -3.79 -11.77 -2.92
CA TRP A 62 -4.79 -10.74 -2.75
C TRP A 62 -4.16 -9.51 -2.10
N VAL A 63 -4.40 -8.34 -2.68
CA VAL A 63 -3.80 -7.09 -2.22
C VAL A 63 -4.81 -5.95 -2.27
N PHE A 64 -4.63 -4.96 -1.41
CA PHE A 64 -5.31 -3.68 -1.55
C PHE A 64 -4.72 -2.89 -2.73
N PRO A 65 -5.51 -1.98 -3.35
CA PRO A 65 -4.98 -1.06 -4.34
C PRO A 65 -3.83 -0.25 -3.76
N GLY A 66 -2.76 -0.11 -4.52
CA GLY A 66 -1.59 0.64 -4.08
C GLY A 66 -0.39 0.41 -4.96
N GLY A 67 0.63 1.20 -4.74
CA GLY A 67 1.87 1.11 -5.49
C GLY A 67 2.90 2.13 -5.05
N ARG A 68 3.97 2.21 -5.82
CA ARG A 68 5.08 3.12 -5.56
C ARG A 68 4.67 4.56 -5.82
N ILE A 69 5.27 5.44 -5.06
CA ILE A 69 5.19 6.87 -5.31
C ILE A 69 5.92 7.22 -6.60
N ASP A 70 5.33 8.10 -7.38
CA ASP A 70 5.94 8.68 -8.58
C ASP A 70 6.31 10.15 -8.33
N ARG A 71 7.23 10.68 -9.12
CA ARG A 71 7.58 12.11 -9.04
C ARG A 71 6.40 13.03 -9.28
N SER A 72 5.49 12.64 -10.16
CA SER A 72 4.27 13.36 -10.44
C SER A 72 3.34 13.50 -9.23
N ASP A 73 3.39 12.56 -8.29
CA ASP A 73 2.57 12.61 -7.08
C ASP A 73 2.93 13.78 -6.15
N PHE A 74 4.17 14.27 -6.22
CA PHE A 74 4.60 15.44 -5.44
C PHE A 74 4.03 16.76 -5.94
N VAL A 75 3.65 16.85 -7.20
CA VAL A 75 3.23 18.08 -7.87
C VAL A 75 1.81 18.01 -8.44
N ALA A 76 1.16 16.86 -8.37
CA ALA A 76 -0.18 16.69 -8.90
C ALA A 76 -1.18 17.59 -8.16
N PRO A 77 -2.12 18.22 -8.89
CA PRO A 77 -3.18 19.00 -8.27
C PRO A 77 -4.13 18.08 -7.48
N ALA A 78 -4.65 18.59 -6.38
CA ALA A 78 -5.65 17.91 -5.57
C ALA A 78 -6.73 18.92 -5.14
N ALA A 79 -7.95 18.43 -4.93
CA ALA A 79 -9.06 19.25 -4.49
C ALA A 79 -8.91 19.76 -3.03
N GLY A 80 -8.05 19.11 -2.26
CA GLY A 80 -7.73 19.49 -0.88
C GLY A 80 -6.48 18.80 -0.39
N ASP A 81 -6.09 19.10 0.83
CA ASP A 81 -4.95 18.51 1.49
C ASP A 81 -5.36 17.44 2.52
N LEU A 82 -4.38 16.65 2.95
CA LEU A 82 -4.54 15.78 4.10
C LEU A 82 -4.86 16.59 5.36
N ARG A 83 -5.65 16.00 6.24
CA ARG A 83 -5.82 16.57 7.59
C ARG A 83 -4.45 16.65 8.27
N PRO A 84 -4.15 17.73 9.01
CA PRO A 84 -2.83 17.95 9.60
C PRO A 84 -2.35 16.80 10.48
N GLU A 85 -3.22 16.19 11.25
CA GLU A 85 -2.89 15.05 12.11
C GLU A 85 -2.47 13.81 11.30
N VAL A 86 -3.06 13.59 10.13
CA VAL A 86 -2.71 12.48 9.23
C VAL A 86 -1.34 12.75 8.60
N ALA A 87 -1.12 13.96 8.11
CA ALA A 87 0.16 14.36 7.54
C ALA A 87 1.29 14.22 8.55
N THR A 88 1.07 14.63 9.79
CA THR A 88 2.05 14.49 10.89
C THR A 88 2.39 13.03 11.15
N LYS A 89 1.40 12.15 11.23
CA LYS A 89 1.63 10.72 11.44
C LYS A 89 2.44 10.09 10.32
N LEU A 90 2.14 10.41 9.08
CA LEU A 90 2.89 9.91 7.93
C LEU A 90 4.33 10.42 7.91
N GLN A 91 4.56 11.66 8.34
CA GLN A 91 5.90 12.24 8.43
C GLN A 91 6.77 11.61 9.51
N LEU A 92 6.18 11.14 10.62
CA LEU A 92 6.92 10.50 11.71
C LEU A 92 7.64 9.23 11.29
N THR A 93 7.08 8.49 10.35
CA THR A 93 7.68 7.24 9.85
C THR A 93 8.72 7.46 8.77
N ALA A 94 8.80 8.65 8.21
CA ALA A 94 9.65 9.02 7.08
C ALA A 94 10.63 10.14 7.45
N ARG A 95 11.49 9.87 8.44
CA ARG A 95 12.53 10.82 8.86
C ARG A 95 13.37 11.25 7.66
N HIS A 96 13.70 12.53 7.59
CA HIS A 96 14.49 13.15 6.52
C HIS A 96 13.83 13.15 5.12
N ALA A 97 12.57 12.78 5.02
CA ALA A 97 11.83 12.90 3.77
C ALA A 97 11.32 14.34 3.55
N SER A 98 11.01 14.66 2.29
CA SER A 98 10.38 15.93 1.95
C SER A 98 9.10 16.17 2.75
N PRO A 99 8.82 17.42 3.18
CA PRO A 99 7.53 17.78 3.80
C PRO A 99 6.32 17.49 2.90
N LEU A 100 6.52 17.37 1.59
CA LEU A 100 5.49 17.01 0.62
C LEU A 100 5.20 15.51 0.54
N LEU A 101 6.02 14.68 1.19
CA LEU A 101 5.85 13.22 1.13
C LEU A 101 4.46 12.74 1.59
N PRO A 102 3.89 13.21 2.71
CA PRO A 102 2.56 12.78 3.13
C PRO A 102 1.49 13.02 2.06
N ARG A 103 1.49 14.20 1.44
CA ARG A 103 0.59 14.55 0.34
C ARG A 103 0.82 13.63 -0.87
N ALA A 104 2.05 13.40 -1.24
CA ALA A 104 2.43 12.54 -2.35
C ALA A 104 2.01 11.08 -2.10
N LEU A 105 2.12 10.57 -0.88
CA LEU A 105 1.63 9.23 -0.51
C LEU A 105 0.11 9.12 -0.68
N GLY A 106 -0.66 10.12 -0.26
CA GLY A 106 -2.10 10.14 -0.45
C GLY A 106 -2.49 10.15 -1.93
N LEU A 107 -1.84 10.96 -2.74
CA LEU A 107 -2.08 11.04 -4.17
C LEU A 107 -1.66 9.76 -4.91
N ALA A 108 -0.54 9.14 -4.51
CA ALA A 108 -0.11 7.86 -5.05
C ALA A 108 -1.16 6.76 -4.78
N ALA A 109 -1.71 6.68 -3.57
CA ALA A 109 -2.75 5.72 -3.22
C ALA A 109 -4.00 5.90 -4.09
N ILE A 110 -4.41 7.13 -4.33
CA ILE A 110 -5.55 7.44 -5.21
C ILE A 110 -5.24 7.06 -6.65
N ARG A 111 -4.11 7.51 -7.18
CA ARG A 111 -3.71 7.22 -8.56
C ARG A 111 -3.65 5.73 -8.85
N GLU A 112 -2.98 4.96 -8.01
CA GLU A 112 -2.84 3.50 -8.14
C GLU A 112 -4.20 2.79 -8.05
N THR A 113 -5.15 3.34 -7.31
CA THR A 113 -6.50 2.76 -7.23
C THR A 113 -7.26 2.89 -8.56
N PHE A 114 -7.01 3.95 -9.33
CA PHE A 114 -7.63 4.19 -10.64
C PHE A 114 -6.87 3.57 -11.83
N GLU A 115 -5.71 3.06 -11.61
CA GLU A 115 -4.91 2.35 -12.63
C GLU A 115 -5.31 0.86 -12.83
#